data_1cebc6ab3b536da25ccb56e8dfce8bb9
#
_entry.id   1cebc6ab3b536da25ccb56e8dfce8bb9
#
_cell.length_a   1.000
_cell.length_b   1.000
_cell.length_c   1.000
_cell.angle_alpha   90.00
_cell.angle_beta   90.00
_cell.angle_gamma   90.00
#
_symmetry.space_group_name_H-M   'P 1'
#
loop_
_entity.id
_entity.type
_entity.pdbx_description
1 polymer ?
#
loop_
_entity_poly.entity_id
_entity_poly.type
_entity_poly.pdbx_seq_one_letter_code
_entity_poly.pdbx_strand_id
1 'polypeptide(L)'
;NKVLFIDGDIKRDVFLGKYKLGKNAKGVIDYLKNPNKNHEIICVTNHKGLDIIFTGINDDEIVTRDERDVFKNLLEKYSNDYDYIVVDTDEDGLLAQYCDKTMIIKDEEAYSVEDMNEEVNRLEADGCSILGVVIRE
;
A
#
# COMPACT_ATOMS: atom_id res chain seq x y z
N ASN A 1 -17.80 10.44 5.08
CA ASN A 1 -17.06 9.23 4.68
C ASN A 1 -15.84 9.02 5.57
N LYS A 2 -15.54 7.76 5.83
CA LYS A 2 -14.37 7.37 6.62
C LYS A 2 -13.38 6.63 5.70
N VAL A 3 -12.14 7.14 5.64
CA VAL A 3 -11.10 6.65 4.75
C VAL A 3 -9.91 6.13 5.56
N LEU A 4 -9.41 4.97 5.18
CA LEU A 4 -8.14 4.45 5.66
C LEU A 4 -7.12 4.57 4.53
N PHE A 5 -6.03 5.28 4.80
CA PHE A 5 -4.89 5.33 3.89
C PHE A 5 -3.81 4.38 4.41
N ILE A 6 -3.34 3.50 3.53
CA ILE A 6 -2.29 2.52 3.85
C ILE A 6 -1.06 2.82 3.03
N ASP A 7 0.07 3.07 3.68
CA ASP A 7 1.36 3.10 3.02
C ASP A 7 1.83 1.68 2.77
N GLY A 8 1.59 1.19 1.57
CA GLY A 8 1.92 -0.16 1.14
C GLY A 8 3.22 -0.23 0.33
N ASP A 9 4.05 0.80 0.34
CA ASP A 9 5.38 0.75 -0.27
C ASP A 9 6.33 -0.01 0.66
N ILE A 10 6.23 -1.33 0.62
CA ILE A 10 7.01 -2.22 1.50
C ILE A 10 8.50 -2.29 1.15
N LYS A 11 8.92 -1.64 0.08
CA LYS A 11 10.33 -1.55 -0.32
C LYS A 11 11.02 -0.32 0.25
N ARG A 12 10.24 0.72 0.56
CA ARG A 12 10.78 2.01 1.00
C ARG A 12 10.10 2.47 2.28
N ASP A 13 10.88 3.04 3.14
CA ASP A 13 10.40 3.63 4.37
C ASP A 13 10.22 5.14 4.20
N VAL A 14 9.35 5.52 3.26
CA VAL A 14 9.17 6.91 2.84
C VAL A 14 8.62 7.78 3.96
N PHE A 15 7.58 7.30 4.64
CA PHE A 15 6.90 8.09 5.67
C PHE A 15 7.69 8.16 6.97
N LEU A 16 8.39 7.10 7.36
CA LEU A 16 9.23 7.11 8.56
C LEU A 16 10.30 8.20 8.48
N GLY A 17 10.99 8.31 7.34
CA GLY A 17 11.99 9.35 7.14
C GLY A 17 11.38 10.74 7.11
N LYS A 18 10.22 10.90 6.46
CA LYS A 18 9.56 12.19 6.29
C LYS A 18 8.96 12.74 7.59
N TYR A 19 8.32 11.88 8.37
CA TYR A 19 7.59 12.31 9.57
C TYR A 19 8.33 12.04 10.87
N LYS A 20 9.56 11.54 10.79
CA LYS A 20 10.42 11.22 11.95
C LYS A 20 9.69 10.35 12.99
N LEU A 21 8.98 9.34 12.51
CA LEU A 21 8.29 8.40 13.38
C LEU A 21 9.31 7.65 14.26
N GLY A 22 8.93 7.35 15.48
CA GLY A 22 9.80 6.65 16.43
C GLY A 22 10.17 5.24 15.99
N LYS A 23 11.24 4.69 16.57
CA LYS A 23 11.76 3.35 16.24
C LYS A 23 10.75 2.22 16.49
N ASN A 24 9.69 2.48 17.25
CA ASN A 24 8.67 1.50 17.60
C ASN A 24 7.39 1.65 16.77
N ALA A 25 7.42 2.48 15.71
CA ALA A 25 6.26 2.64 14.84
C ALA A 25 5.92 1.31 14.15
N LYS A 26 4.72 0.78 14.44
CA LYS A 26 4.20 -0.45 13.84
C LYS A 26 3.37 -0.11 12.61
N GLY A 27 3.37 -1.00 11.63
CA GLY A 27 2.65 -0.79 10.39
C GLY A 27 2.39 -2.07 9.62
N VAL A 28 2.24 -1.93 8.30
CA VAL A 28 1.91 -3.03 7.40
C VAL A 28 2.87 -4.20 7.55
N ILE A 29 4.19 -3.95 7.53
CA ILE A 29 5.20 -5.01 7.58
C ILE A 29 5.08 -5.82 8.88
N ASP A 30 4.83 -5.16 10.00
CA ASP A 30 4.65 -5.84 11.28
C ASP A 30 3.48 -6.82 11.23
N TYR A 31 2.37 -6.41 10.62
CA TYR A 31 1.20 -7.27 10.44
C TYR A 31 1.50 -8.43 9.50
N LEU A 32 2.16 -8.16 8.37
CA LEU A 32 2.45 -9.21 7.39
C LEU A 32 3.37 -10.29 7.94
N LYS A 33 4.32 -9.92 8.79
CA LYS A 33 5.26 -10.88 9.37
C LYS A 33 4.70 -11.66 10.56
N ASN A 34 3.75 -11.09 11.30
CA ASN A 34 3.15 -11.70 12.48
C ASN A 34 1.65 -11.43 12.55
N PRO A 35 0.83 -12.01 11.64
CA PRO A 35 -0.59 -11.65 11.55
C PRO A 35 -1.42 -12.07 12.77
N ASN A 36 -0.95 -13.02 13.54
CA ASN A 36 -1.65 -13.51 14.74
C ASN A 36 -1.37 -12.67 15.99
N LYS A 37 -0.40 -11.76 15.92
CA LYS A 37 -0.09 -10.87 17.02
C LYS A 37 -1.00 -9.65 16.94
N ASN A 38 -1.50 -9.21 18.11
CA ASN A 38 -2.29 -7.98 18.15
C ASN A 38 -1.38 -6.76 17.95
N HIS A 39 -1.53 -6.12 16.81
CA HIS A 39 -0.77 -4.91 16.46
C HIS A 39 -1.68 -3.69 16.51
N GLU A 40 -1.25 -2.65 17.20
CA GLU A 40 -1.88 -1.33 17.12
C GLU A 40 -1.20 -0.55 16.00
N ILE A 41 -1.75 -0.65 14.80
CA ILE A 41 -1.16 -0.06 13.60
C ILE A 41 -1.95 1.12 13.04
N ILE A 42 -3.17 1.35 13.51
CA ILE A 42 -3.99 2.47 13.08
C ILE A 42 -3.50 3.76 13.74
N CYS A 43 -3.14 4.74 12.93
CA CYS A 43 -2.79 6.08 13.37
C CYS A 43 -3.94 7.03 13.03
N VAL A 44 -4.54 7.60 14.07
CA VAL A 44 -5.60 8.60 13.91
C VAL A 44 -4.95 9.93 13.53
N THR A 45 -5.49 10.60 12.50
CA THR A 45 -4.97 11.90 12.07
C THR A 45 -5.79 13.04 12.66
N ASN A 46 -5.29 14.27 12.48
CA ASN A 46 -6.02 15.48 12.83
C ASN A 46 -7.11 15.84 11.79
N HIS A 47 -7.23 15.09 10.72
CA HIS A 47 -8.31 15.22 9.74
C HIS A 47 -9.41 14.25 10.07
N LYS A 48 -10.61 14.77 10.36
CA LYS A 48 -11.77 13.93 10.67
C LYS A 48 -12.06 12.99 9.49
N GLY A 49 -12.24 11.71 9.80
CA GLY A 49 -12.57 10.70 8.80
C GLY A 49 -11.38 10.13 8.05
N LEU A 50 -10.15 10.47 8.43
CA LEU A 50 -8.93 9.92 7.83
C LEU A 50 -8.04 9.30 8.89
N ASP A 51 -7.80 8.00 8.74
CA ASP A 51 -6.79 7.27 9.52
C ASP A 51 -5.70 6.74 8.58
N ILE A 52 -4.53 6.46 9.13
CA ILE A 52 -3.37 6.00 8.35
C ILE A 52 -2.76 4.74 9.00
N ILE A 53 -2.38 3.80 8.14
CA ILE A 53 -1.46 2.72 8.51
C ILE A 53 -0.14 2.99 7.78
N PHE A 54 0.94 3.14 8.52
CA PHE A 54 2.28 3.32 7.94
C PHE A 54 2.87 1.98 7.51
N THR A 55 3.97 2.04 6.76
CA THR A 55 4.67 0.82 6.32
C THR A 55 5.19 -0.01 7.50
N GLY A 56 5.65 0.66 8.54
CA GLY A 56 6.34 0.01 9.65
C GLY A 56 7.85 -0.03 9.44
N ILE A 57 8.56 -0.60 10.39
CA ILE A 57 10.01 -0.70 10.34
C ILE A 57 10.40 -1.92 9.52
N ASN A 58 11.15 -1.69 8.44
CA ASN A 58 11.76 -2.76 7.68
C ASN A 58 13.25 -2.84 8.06
N ASP A 59 13.61 -3.82 8.87
CA ASP A 59 14.99 -4.08 9.29
C ASP A 59 15.78 -4.83 8.19
N ASP A 60 15.68 -4.37 6.94
CA ASP A 60 16.28 -4.99 5.76
C ASP A 60 15.79 -6.43 5.49
N GLU A 61 14.75 -6.89 6.18
CA GLU A 61 14.14 -8.17 5.89
C GLU A 61 13.19 -8.07 4.70
N ILE A 62 13.39 -8.94 3.73
CA ILE A 62 12.51 -9.02 2.56
C ILE A 62 11.16 -9.58 2.98
N VAL A 63 10.08 -8.94 2.53
CA VAL A 63 8.73 -9.48 2.68
C VAL A 63 8.53 -10.57 1.64
N THR A 64 8.30 -11.80 2.09
CA THR A 64 8.11 -12.94 1.21
C THR A 64 6.75 -12.90 0.53
N ARG A 65 6.57 -13.73 -0.51
CA ARG A 65 5.28 -13.84 -1.20
C ARG A 65 4.17 -14.28 -0.26
N ASP A 66 4.43 -15.30 0.57
CA ASP A 66 3.44 -15.80 1.52
C ASP A 66 3.05 -14.74 2.55
N GLU A 67 4.03 -13.95 2.99
CA GLU A 67 3.77 -12.81 3.87
C GLU A 67 2.94 -11.73 3.18
N ARG A 68 3.22 -11.43 1.89
CA ARG A 68 2.40 -10.49 1.12
C ARG A 68 0.95 -10.94 0.99
N ASP A 69 0.70 -12.24 0.81
CA ASP A 69 -0.66 -12.77 0.69
C ASP A 69 -1.51 -12.48 1.94
N VAL A 70 -0.88 -12.29 3.09
CA VAL A 70 -1.55 -11.91 4.34
C VAL A 70 -2.18 -10.52 4.26
N PHE A 71 -1.74 -9.67 3.33
CA PHE A 71 -2.32 -8.34 3.13
C PHE A 71 -3.82 -8.39 2.85
N LYS A 72 -4.28 -9.43 2.19
CA LYS A 72 -5.71 -9.66 1.97
C LYS A 72 -6.48 -9.70 3.29
N ASN A 73 -5.93 -10.38 4.29
CA ASN A 73 -6.55 -10.46 5.62
C ASN A 73 -6.60 -9.10 6.32
N LEU A 74 -5.56 -8.29 6.14
CA LEU A 74 -5.54 -6.93 6.67
C LEU A 74 -6.66 -6.09 6.06
N LEU A 75 -6.84 -6.15 4.74
CA LEU A 75 -7.91 -5.43 4.05
C LEU A 75 -9.29 -5.91 4.52
N GLU A 76 -9.50 -7.21 4.64
CA GLU A 76 -10.75 -7.77 5.14
C GLU A 76 -11.04 -7.33 6.58
N LYS A 77 -10.02 -7.28 7.43
CA LYS A 77 -10.14 -6.86 8.82
C LYS A 77 -10.72 -5.45 8.96
N TYR A 78 -10.32 -4.52 8.09
CA TYR A 78 -10.72 -3.12 8.17
C TYR A 78 -11.83 -2.73 7.21
N SER A 79 -12.27 -3.62 6.32
CA SER A 79 -13.24 -3.31 5.27
C SER A 79 -14.61 -2.85 5.81
N ASN A 80 -14.99 -3.28 7.00
CA ASN A 80 -16.27 -2.90 7.60
C ASN A 80 -16.20 -1.57 8.37
N ASP A 81 -15.01 -1.10 8.68
CA ASP A 81 -14.80 0.10 9.50
C ASP A 81 -14.61 1.36 8.66
N TYR A 82 -14.33 1.22 7.37
CA TYR A 82 -14.02 2.33 6.46
C TYR A 82 -14.84 2.23 5.19
N ASP A 83 -15.26 3.38 4.67
CA ASP A 83 -15.95 3.47 3.38
C ASP A 83 -15.00 3.20 2.22
N TYR A 84 -13.77 3.68 2.34
CA TYR A 84 -12.71 3.48 1.35
C TYR A 84 -11.40 3.14 2.03
N ILE A 85 -10.65 2.23 1.41
CA ILE A 85 -9.26 1.95 1.78
C ILE A 85 -8.40 2.28 0.57
N VAL A 86 -7.52 3.26 0.72
CA VAL A 86 -6.59 3.71 -0.33
C VAL A 86 -5.20 3.19 0.00
N VAL A 87 -4.63 2.40 -0.90
CA VAL A 87 -3.32 1.79 -0.71
C VAL A 87 -2.32 2.41 -1.69
N ASP A 88 -1.27 3.02 -1.16
CA ASP A 88 -0.13 3.48 -1.95
C ASP A 88 0.88 2.35 -2.02
N THR A 89 1.11 1.82 -3.22
CA THR A 89 2.04 0.69 -3.40
C THR A 89 3.37 1.15 -3.96
N ASP A 90 4.35 0.26 -3.93
CA ASP A 90 5.63 0.49 -4.59
C ASP A 90 5.46 0.49 -6.13
N GLU A 91 6.53 0.82 -6.85
CA GLU A 91 6.52 0.88 -8.31
C GLU A 91 6.25 -0.47 -8.98
N ASP A 92 6.52 -1.58 -8.28
CA ASP A 92 6.21 -2.93 -8.78
C ASP A 92 4.77 -3.34 -8.50
N GLY A 93 4.05 -2.59 -7.67
CA GLY A 93 2.65 -2.86 -7.34
C GLY A 93 2.43 -4.15 -6.59
N LEU A 94 3.37 -4.52 -5.70
CA LEU A 94 3.35 -5.83 -5.03
C LEU A 94 2.06 -6.11 -4.25
N LEU A 95 1.45 -5.09 -3.66
CA LEU A 95 0.22 -5.23 -2.89
C LEU A 95 -1.05 -4.87 -3.69
N ALA A 96 -0.89 -4.35 -4.91
CA ALA A 96 -2.03 -3.89 -5.72
C ALA A 96 -2.99 -5.02 -6.09
N GLN A 97 -2.49 -6.24 -6.27
CA GLN A 97 -3.29 -7.40 -6.65
C GLN A 97 -4.39 -7.75 -5.64
N TYR A 98 -4.25 -7.31 -4.40
CA TYR A 98 -5.22 -7.58 -3.32
C TYR A 98 -6.32 -6.50 -3.24
N CYS A 99 -6.18 -5.42 -3.99
CA CYS A 99 -7.14 -4.32 -4.02
C CYS A 99 -8.21 -4.56 -5.09
N ASP A 100 -9.38 -3.93 -4.91
CA ASP A 100 -10.49 -4.08 -5.87
C ASP A 100 -10.19 -3.42 -7.20
N LYS A 101 -9.53 -2.25 -7.16
CA LYS A 101 -9.18 -1.46 -8.34
C LYS A 101 -7.81 -0.84 -8.16
N THR A 102 -7.11 -0.67 -9.27
CA THR A 102 -5.77 -0.08 -9.29
C THR A 102 -5.73 1.08 -10.27
N MET A 103 -5.08 2.17 -9.86
CA MET A 103 -4.80 3.31 -10.71
C MET A 103 -3.28 3.48 -10.81
N ILE A 104 -2.79 3.70 -12.02
CA ILE A 104 -1.36 3.93 -12.24
C ILE A 104 -1.13 5.44 -12.34
N ILE A 105 -0.13 5.94 -11.63
CA ILE A 105 0.27 7.34 -11.68
C ILE A 105 1.68 7.41 -12.26
N LYS A 106 1.85 8.19 -13.33
CA LYS A 106 3.15 8.38 -13.99
C LYS A 106 3.46 9.86 -14.13
N ASP A 107 4.72 10.19 -13.99
CA ASP A 107 5.21 11.50 -14.33
C ASP A 107 5.30 11.63 -15.87
N GLU A 108 4.93 12.79 -16.40
CA GLU A 108 4.93 13.03 -17.85
C GLU A 108 6.30 12.74 -18.47
N GLU A 109 7.37 13.13 -17.80
CA GLU A 109 8.75 12.92 -18.28
C GLU A 109 9.13 11.44 -18.40
N ALA A 110 8.52 10.58 -17.58
CA ALA A 110 8.78 9.14 -17.57
C ALA A 110 7.77 8.35 -18.40
N TYR A 111 6.81 9.04 -19.05
CA TYR A 111 5.74 8.38 -19.77
C TYR A 111 6.17 7.97 -21.17
N SER A 112 5.96 6.69 -21.50
CA SER A 112 5.97 6.19 -22.86
C SER A 112 4.81 5.21 -23.01
N VAL A 113 4.14 5.25 -24.18
CA VAL A 113 2.98 4.38 -24.44
C VAL A 113 3.38 2.89 -24.39
N GLU A 114 4.56 2.55 -24.90
CA GLU A 114 5.05 1.17 -24.94
C GLU A 114 5.30 0.64 -23.53
N ASP A 115 6.03 1.40 -22.71
CA ASP A 115 6.33 1.03 -21.32
C ASP A 115 5.05 0.93 -20.50
N MET A 116 4.09 1.82 -20.76
CA MET A 116 2.81 1.80 -20.08
C MET A 116 2.01 0.55 -20.41
N ASN A 117 1.97 0.15 -21.67
CA ASN A 117 1.28 -1.07 -22.08
C ASN A 117 1.89 -2.31 -21.44
N GLU A 118 3.22 -2.37 -21.36
CA GLU A 118 3.92 -3.47 -20.69
C GLU A 118 3.57 -3.52 -19.20
N GLU A 119 3.55 -2.38 -18.52
CA GLU A 119 3.24 -2.27 -17.12
C GLU A 119 1.79 -2.69 -16.82
N VAL A 120 0.84 -2.21 -17.61
CA VAL A 120 -0.58 -2.59 -17.50
C VAL A 120 -0.73 -4.10 -17.68
N ASN A 121 -0.12 -4.67 -18.71
CA ASN A 121 -0.20 -6.11 -18.98
C ASN A 121 0.39 -6.92 -17.82
N ARG A 122 1.51 -6.48 -17.27
CA ARG A 122 2.15 -7.14 -16.12
C ARG A 122 1.25 -7.12 -14.89
N LEU A 123 0.68 -5.97 -14.56
CA LEU A 123 -0.20 -5.82 -13.41
C LEU A 123 -1.50 -6.62 -13.59
N GLU A 124 -2.08 -6.62 -14.78
CA GLU A 124 -3.27 -7.42 -15.07
C GLU A 124 -2.98 -8.92 -14.96
N ALA A 125 -1.80 -9.35 -15.40
CA ALA A 125 -1.37 -10.74 -15.26
C ALA A 125 -1.22 -11.15 -13.79
N ASP A 126 -0.86 -10.21 -12.92
CA ASP A 126 -0.77 -10.42 -11.47
C ASP A 126 -2.14 -10.36 -10.77
N GLY A 127 -3.21 -10.07 -11.50
CA GLY A 127 -4.58 -10.04 -10.96
C GLY A 127 -5.12 -8.66 -10.65
N CYS A 128 -4.42 -7.60 -11.04
CA CYS A 128 -4.89 -6.22 -10.83
C CYS A 128 -5.99 -5.85 -11.82
N SER A 129 -6.98 -5.11 -11.35
CA SER A 129 -8.03 -4.50 -12.19
C SER A 129 -7.71 -3.02 -12.37
N ILE A 130 -7.22 -2.64 -13.55
CA ILE A 130 -6.74 -1.29 -13.81
C ILE A 130 -7.91 -0.37 -14.18
N LEU A 131 -8.12 0.70 -13.40
CA LEU A 131 -9.09 1.75 -13.70
C LEU A 131 -8.60 2.68 -14.80
N GLY A 132 -7.33 2.99 -14.77
CA GLY A 132 -6.75 3.93 -15.71
C GLY A 132 -5.35 4.38 -15.29
N VAL A 133 -4.82 5.32 -16.07
CA VAL A 133 -3.51 5.92 -15.84
C VAL A 133 -3.66 7.43 -15.69
N VAL A 134 -3.07 7.98 -14.65
CA VAL A 134 -2.99 9.42 -14.41
C VAL A 134 -1.58 9.88 -14.77
N ILE A 135 -1.50 10.86 -15.67
CA ILE A 135 -0.23 11.48 -16.03
C ILE A 135 -0.10 12.77 -15.24
N ARG A 136 0.97 12.84 -14.46
CA ARG A 136 1.28 13.98 -13.60
C ARG A 136 2.29 14.89 -14.30
N GLU A 137 1.96 16.14 -14.46
CA GLU A 137 2.85 17.16 -15.01
C GLU A 137 3.92 17.61 -14.02
#